data_a86d6368a422b625f2bfd6533c688da7
#
_entry.id   a86d6368a422b625f2bfd6533c688da7
#
_cell.length_a   1.000
_cell.length_b   1.000
_cell.length_c   1.000
_cell.angle_alpha   90.00
_cell.angle_beta   90.00
_cell.angle_gamma   90.00
#
_symmetry.space_group_name_H-M   'P 1'
#
loop_
_entity.id
_entity.type
_entity.pdbx_description
1 polymer ?
#
loop_
_entity_poly.entity_id
_entity_poly.type
_entity_poly.pdbx_seq_one_letter_code
_entity_poly.pdbx_strand_id
1 'polypeptide(L)'
;MAERFTKSMARNIYLGGSTFFVLLFLALTFDTQLRAMPERDNRDQLTEQVVRGKHLWENNNCVGCHSLMGEGAYFAPELANVFDRRGGGDTEVFKSYMKAWMNAMPTNIPGRRQVPNFNLSDSEIEDLAAFLEWTSKIDDNGWPPNIEG
;
A
#
# COMPACT_ATOMS: atom_id res chain seq x y z
N MET A 1 21.37 -37.06 39.85
CA MET A 1 21.78 -35.71 40.36
C MET A 1 21.34 -34.71 39.34
N ALA A 2 20.46 -33.80 39.72
CA ALA A 2 20.01 -32.76 38.81
C ALA A 2 21.15 -31.74 38.61
N GLU A 3 21.60 -31.53 37.39
CA GLU A 3 22.59 -30.51 37.08
C GLU A 3 21.99 -29.14 37.47
N ARG A 4 22.68 -28.43 38.35
CA ARG A 4 22.23 -27.10 38.78
C ARG A 4 22.51 -26.09 37.66
N PHE A 5 21.46 -25.43 37.18
CA PHE A 5 21.59 -24.34 36.24
C PHE A 5 22.44 -23.20 36.83
N THR A 6 23.58 -22.91 36.19
CA THR A 6 24.57 -21.96 36.71
C THR A 6 24.42 -20.58 36.05
N LYS A 7 24.91 -19.50 36.72
CA LYS A 7 24.95 -18.16 36.14
C LYS A 7 25.70 -18.09 34.81
N SER A 8 26.77 -18.87 34.64
CA SER A 8 27.52 -18.92 33.38
C SER A 8 26.71 -19.58 32.28
N MET A 9 25.97 -20.65 32.57
CA MET A 9 25.06 -21.28 31.60
C MET A 9 23.97 -20.30 31.19
N ALA A 10 23.32 -19.61 32.13
CA ALA A 10 22.31 -18.60 31.85
C ALA A 10 22.86 -17.51 30.94
N ARG A 11 24.03 -16.96 31.26
CA ARG A 11 24.70 -15.94 30.44
C ARG A 11 25.02 -16.43 29.05
N ASN A 12 25.56 -17.63 28.90
CA ASN A 12 25.94 -18.17 27.61
C ASN A 12 24.73 -18.48 26.74
N ILE A 13 23.65 -18.99 27.32
CA ILE A 13 22.36 -19.19 26.61
C ILE A 13 21.78 -17.84 26.16
N TYR A 14 21.75 -16.85 27.07
CA TYR A 14 21.24 -15.53 26.74
C TYR A 14 22.06 -14.86 25.64
N LEU A 15 23.37 -14.77 25.79
CA LEU A 15 24.22 -14.11 24.79
C LEU A 15 24.25 -14.87 23.47
N GLY A 16 24.39 -16.21 23.53
CA GLY A 16 24.39 -17.05 22.31
C GLY A 16 23.06 -17.00 21.57
N GLY A 17 21.95 -17.14 22.30
CA GLY A 17 20.61 -17.03 21.74
C GLY A 17 20.34 -15.65 21.15
N SER A 18 20.62 -14.58 21.89
CA SER A 18 20.43 -13.22 21.41
C SER A 18 21.28 -12.93 20.17
N THR A 19 22.55 -13.30 20.19
CA THR A 19 23.44 -13.13 19.02
C THR A 19 22.93 -13.89 17.81
N PHE A 20 22.52 -15.15 17.98
CA PHE A 20 21.99 -15.97 16.90
C PHE A 20 20.73 -15.32 16.27
N PHE A 21 19.76 -14.91 17.10
CA PHE A 21 18.54 -14.33 16.56
C PHE A 21 18.74 -12.93 15.95
N VAL A 22 19.67 -12.14 16.49
CA VAL A 22 20.02 -10.84 15.86
C VAL A 22 20.67 -11.08 14.48
N LEU A 23 21.60 -12.03 14.37
CA LEU A 23 22.23 -12.35 13.08
C LEU A 23 21.20 -12.91 12.09
N LEU A 24 20.31 -13.79 12.54
CA LEU A 24 19.23 -14.31 11.72
C LEU A 24 18.29 -13.20 11.25
N PHE A 25 17.89 -12.31 12.15
CA PHE A 25 17.06 -11.14 11.80
C PHE A 25 17.74 -10.26 10.74
N LEU A 26 19.00 -9.92 10.94
CA LEU A 26 19.76 -9.13 9.95
C LEU A 26 19.86 -9.84 8.61
N ALA A 27 20.17 -11.14 8.60
CA ALA A 27 20.26 -11.91 7.36
C ALA A 27 18.93 -11.91 6.60
N LEU A 28 17.81 -12.16 7.28
CA LEU A 28 16.48 -12.13 6.68
C LEU A 28 16.09 -10.72 6.21
N THR A 29 16.44 -9.68 6.98
CA THR A 29 16.19 -8.29 6.60
C THR A 29 16.95 -7.93 5.32
N PHE A 30 18.23 -8.28 5.24
CA PHE A 30 19.02 -8.03 4.03
C PHE A 30 18.51 -8.85 2.83
N ASP A 31 18.14 -10.10 3.03
CA ASP A 31 17.56 -10.92 1.96
C ASP A 31 16.25 -10.29 1.44
N THR A 32 15.37 -9.87 2.34
CA THR A 32 14.13 -9.17 1.97
C THR A 32 14.41 -7.89 1.18
N GLN A 33 15.31 -7.03 1.66
CA GLN A 33 15.58 -5.74 1.03
C GLN A 33 16.30 -5.86 -0.32
N LEU A 34 17.21 -6.85 -0.46
CA LEU A 34 18.05 -6.97 -1.65
C LEU A 34 17.46 -7.88 -2.72
N ARG A 35 16.54 -8.78 -2.36
CA ARG A 35 15.98 -9.79 -3.27
C ARG A 35 14.46 -9.68 -3.39
N ALA A 36 13.74 -9.86 -2.28
CA ALA A 36 12.27 -9.98 -2.34
C ALA A 36 11.58 -8.65 -2.69
N MET A 37 12.03 -7.52 -2.12
CA MET A 37 11.41 -6.23 -2.39
C MET A 37 11.58 -5.76 -3.84
N PRO A 38 12.80 -5.79 -4.45
CA PRO A 38 12.97 -5.36 -5.84
C PRO A 38 12.14 -6.13 -6.86
N GLU A 39 11.81 -7.39 -6.56
CA GLU A 39 11.00 -8.22 -7.45
C GLU A 39 9.50 -7.88 -7.40
N ARG A 40 9.06 -7.18 -6.35
CA ARG A 40 7.64 -6.96 -6.06
C ARG A 40 7.17 -5.52 -6.09
N ASP A 41 8.04 -4.58 -5.74
CA ASP A 41 7.66 -3.21 -5.39
C ASP A 41 7.43 -2.27 -6.58
N ASN A 42 7.55 -2.75 -7.82
CA ASN A 42 7.34 -1.98 -9.04
C ASN A 42 8.13 -0.65 -9.08
N ARG A 43 9.29 -0.57 -8.39
CA ARG A 43 10.09 0.67 -8.25
C ARG A 43 10.58 1.24 -9.57
N ASP A 44 10.79 0.38 -10.57
CA ASP A 44 11.27 0.79 -11.89
C ASP A 44 10.25 1.66 -12.65
N GLN A 45 8.98 1.61 -12.24
CA GLN A 45 7.89 2.41 -12.78
C GLN A 45 7.54 3.62 -11.89
N LEU A 46 8.35 3.90 -10.87
CA LEU A 46 8.13 5.03 -9.97
C LEU A 46 8.56 6.34 -10.65
N THR A 47 7.60 7.02 -11.26
CA THR A 47 7.81 8.30 -11.94
C THR A 47 7.49 9.48 -11.03
N GLU A 48 7.94 10.69 -11.41
CA GLU A 48 7.57 11.93 -10.74
C GLU A 48 6.03 12.13 -10.69
N GLN A 49 5.32 11.67 -11.70
CA GLN A 49 3.86 11.71 -11.74
C GLN A 49 3.25 10.84 -10.63
N VAL A 50 3.75 9.63 -10.46
CA VAL A 50 3.34 8.72 -9.37
C VAL A 50 3.61 9.34 -8.01
N VAL A 51 4.77 9.98 -7.83
CA VAL A 51 5.15 10.66 -6.58
C VAL A 51 4.19 11.81 -6.27
N ARG A 52 3.84 12.64 -7.26
CA ARG A 52 2.84 13.70 -7.06
C ARG A 52 1.47 13.13 -6.71
N GLY A 53 1.04 12.07 -7.37
CA GLY A 53 -0.21 11.37 -7.04
C GLY A 53 -0.24 10.83 -5.61
N LYS A 54 0.89 10.27 -5.14
CA LYS A 54 1.04 9.85 -3.74
C LYS A 54 0.89 11.03 -2.78
N HIS A 55 1.52 12.16 -3.06
CA HIS A 55 1.36 13.35 -2.22
C HIS A 55 -0.08 13.88 -2.20
N LEU A 56 -0.80 13.82 -3.33
CA LEU A 56 -2.23 14.14 -3.35
C LEU A 56 -3.05 13.19 -2.48
N TRP A 57 -2.75 11.89 -2.52
CA TRP A 57 -3.37 10.88 -1.65
C TRP A 57 -3.17 11.21 -0.17
N GLU A 58 -1.95 11.56 0.23
CA GLU A 58 -1.59 11.89 1.61
C GLU A 58 -2.21 13.22 2.06
N ASN A 59 -2.05 14.28 1.26
CA ASN A 59 -2.51 15.62 1.60
C ASN A 59 -4.03 15.74 1.71
N ASN A 60 -4.77 14.94 0.95
CA ASN A 60 -6.22 14.88 1.02
C ASN A 60 -6.75 13.83 2.01
N ASN A 61 -5.84 13.19 2.78
CA ASN A 61 -6.17 12.19 3.79
C ASN A 61 -7.09 11.06 3.25
N CYS A 62 -6.83 10.59 2.04
CA CYS A 62 -7.62 9.52 1.42
C CYS A 62 -7.57 8.22 2.25
N VAL A 63 -6.44 7.96 2.92
CA VAL A 63 -6.24 6.84 3.86
C VAL A 63 -7.19 6.90 5.07
N GLY A 64 -7.73 8.06 5.39
CA GLY A 64 -8.72 8.23 6.46
C GLY A 64 -10.09 7.59 6.16
N CYS A 65 -10.35 7.27 4.90
CA CYS A 65 -11.57 6.58 4.48
C CYS A 65 -11.30 5.26 3.76
N HIS A 66 -10.25 5.22 2.93
CA HIS A 66 -9.86 4.08 2.12
C HIS A 66 -8.68 3.34 2.73
N SER A 67 -8.62 2.04 2.51
CA SER A 67 -7.37 1.28 2.66
C SER A 67 -6.64 1.17 1.31
N LEU A 68 -5.33 0.98 1.40
CA LEU A 68 -4.44 0.74 0.29
C LEU A 68 -3.46 -0.37 0.71
N MET A 69 -3.51 -1.52 0.03
CA MET A 69 -2.73 -2.72 0.41
C MET A 69 -2.94 -3.13 1.88
N GLY A 70 -4.17 -2.99 2.38
CA GLY A 70 -4.56 -3.34 3.74
C GLY A 70 -4.30 -2.27 4.80
N GLU A 71 -3.59 -1.19 4.48
CA GLU A 71 -3.36 -0.07 5.40
C GLU A 71 -4.37 1.05 5.18
N GLY A 72 -4.94 1.57 6.26
CA GLY A 72 -5.89 2.68 6.25
C GLY A 72 -7.24 2.32 6.87
N ALA A 73 -8.24 3.15 6.62
CA ALA A 73 -9.58 2.96 7.14
C ALA A 73 -10.44 2.09 6.21
N TYR A 74 -11.31 1.30 6.81
CA TYR A 74 -12.28 0.45 6.09
C TYR A 74 -13.67 1.10 6.01
N PHE A 75 -13.72 2.42 5.93
CA PHE A 75 -14.96 3.17 5.76
C PHE A 75 -15.45 3.14 4.31
N ALA A 76 -14.52 3.09 3.37
CA ALA A 76 -14.72 3.03 1.93
C ALA A 76 -13.94 1.84 1.34
N PRO A 77 -14.13 1.46 0.06
CA PRO A 77 -13.44 0.33 -0.55
C PRO A 77 -11.92 0.44 -0.52
N GLU A 78 -11.26 -0.71 -0.48
CA GLU A 78 -9.83 -0.88 -0.76
C GLU A 78 -9.50 -0.42 -2.19
N LEU A 79 -8.40 0.29 -2.39
CA LEU A 79 -8.05 0.90 -3.67
C LEU A 79 -6.80 0.33 -4.35
N ALA A 80 -6.13 -0.69 -3.79
CA ALA A 80 -4.95 -1.28 -4.41
C ALA A 80 -5.23 -1.82 -5.82
N ASN A 81 -6.41 -2.41 -6.05
CA ASN A 81 -6.81 -2.98 -7.35
C ASN A 81 -7.85 -2.13 -8.11
N VAL A 82 -8.03 -0.87 -7.73
CA VAL A 82 -9.06 0.00 -8.36
C VAL A 82 -8.80 0.24 -9.85
N PHE A 83 -7.55 0.26 -10.27
CA PHE A 83 -7.16 0.36 -11.68
C PHE A 83 -7.73 -0.80 -12.50
N ASP A 84 -7.58 -2.03 -12.02
CA ASP A 84 -8.11 -3.20 -12.72
C ASP A 84 -9.64 -3.25 -12.68
N ARG A 85 -10.23 -2.96 -11.52
CA ARG A 85 -11.70 -2.96 -11.35
C ARG A 85 -12.42 -1.93 -12.20
N ARG A 86 -11.83 -0.76 -12.40
CA ARG A 86 -12.49 0.40 -13.04
C ARG A 86 -11.89 0.77 -14.39
N GLY A 87 -10.63 0.45 -14.61
CA GLY A 87 -9.94 0.69 -15.87
C GLY A 87 -9.84 -0.56 -16.74
N GLY A 88 -10.07 -1.75 -16.18
CA GLY A 88 -9.90 -3.00 -16.91
C GLY A 88 -8.47 -3.24 -17.40
N GLY A 89 -7.48 -2.63 -16.71
CA GLY A 89 -6.08 -2.66 -17.11
C GLY A 89 -5.69 -1.64 -18.19
N ASP A 90 -6.61 -0.74 -18.59
CA ASP A 90 -6.34 0.33 -19.56
C ASP A 90 -6.20 1.68 -18.87
N THR A 91 -5.04 2.33 -19.07
CA THR A 91 -4.68 3.61 -18.44
C THR A 91 -5.62 4.76 -18.84
N GLU A 92 -6.01 4.85 -20.10
CA GLU A 92 -6.85 5.95 -20.58
C GLU A 92 -8.32 5.78 -20.15
N VAL A 93 -8.79 4.55 -20.10
CA VAL A 93 -10.10 4.22 -19.52
C VAL A 93 -10.12 4.59 -18.05
N PHE A 94 -9.06 4.24 -17.31
CA PHE A 94 -8.98 4.54 -15.88
C PHE A 94 -8.90 6.05 -15.60
N LYS A 95 -8.10 6.80 -16.33
CA LYS A 95 -8.04 8.27 -16.21
C LYS A 95 -9.40 8.91 -16.48
N SER A 96 -10.07 8.47 -17.53
CA SER A 96 -11.40 8.95 -17.87
C SER A 96 -12.42 8.65 -16.76
N TYR A 97 -12.37 7.45 -16.21
CA TYR A 97 -13.18 7.05 -15.06
C TYR A 97 -12.88 7.93 -13.84
N MET A 98 -11.60 8.13 -13.48
CA MET A 98 -11.20 8.95 -12.33
C MET A 98 -11.68 10.40 -12.46
N LYS A 99 -11.53 11.02 -13.64
CA LYS A 99 -12.05 12.36 -13.91
C LYS A 99 -13.57 12.42 -13.76
N ALA A 100 -14.28 11.51 -14.38
CA ALA A 100 -15.75 11.47 -14.29
C ALA A 100 -16.22 11.25 -12.84
N TRP A 101 -15.58 10.33 -12.12
CA TRP A 101 -15.91 10.02 -10.73
C TRP A 101 -15.64 11.21 -9.80
N MET A 102 -14.42 11.77 -9.80
CA MET A 102 -14.03 12.84 -8.89
C MET A 102 -14.83 14.13 -9.13
N ASN A 103 -15.11 14.46 -10.39
CA ASN A 103 -15.93 15.64 -10.74
C ASN A 103 -17.42 15.46 -10.41
N ALA A 104 -17.92 14.22 -10.36
CA ALA A 104 -19.31 13.95 -9.97
C ALA A 104 -19.54 13.94 -8.45
N MET A 105 -18.49 13.89 -7.65
CA MET A 105 -18.61 13.81 -6.19
C MET A 105 -18.67 15.20 -5.52
N PRO A 106 -19.42 15.34 -4.43
CA PRO A 106 -20.42 14.40 -3.89
C PRO A 106 -21.72 14.40 -4.71
N THR A 107 -22.37 13.25 -4.85
CA THR A 107 -23.64 13.12 -5.57
C THR A 107 -24.85 13.64 -4.78
N ASN A 108 -24.67 13.99 -3.50
CA ASN A 108 -25.69 14.45 -2.56
C ASN A 108 -26.89 13.50 -2.37
N ILE A 109 -26.69 12.20 -2.63
CA ILE A 109 -27.71 11.17 -2.40
C ILE A 109 -27.84 10.92 -0.89
N PRO A 110 -29.03 11.13 -0.29
CA PRO A 110 -29.22 10.96 1.15
C PRO A 110 -28.89 9.53 1.62
N GLY A 111 -28.19 9.42 2.76
CA GLY A 111 -27.85 8.13 3.38
C GLY A 111 -26.70 7.37 2.71
N ARG A 112 -26.14 7.89 1.61
CA ARG A 112 -24.99 7.27 0.94
C ARG A 112 -23.69 7.91 1.40
N ARG A 113 -22.69 7.10 1.72
CA ARG A 113 -21.31 7.59 1.90
C ARG A 113 -20.77 8.14 0.59
N GLN A 114 -20.05 9.21 0.64
CA GLN A 114 -19.59 9.92 -0.55
C GLN A 114 -18.18 10.47 -0.34
N VAL A 115 -17.41 10.50 -1.41
CA VAL A 115 -16.13 11.20 -1.46
C VAL A 115 -16.41 12.71 -1.43
N PRO A 116 -15.73 13.50 -0.59
CA PRO A 116 -15.80 14.96 -0.63
C PRO A 116 -15.31 15.52 -1.97
N ASN A 117 -15.74 16.72 -2.32
CA ASN A 117 -15.10 17.44 -3.41
C ASN A 117 -13.78 18.05 -2.90
N PHE A 118 -12.66 17.57 -3.43
CA PHE A 118 -11.33 18.06 -3.10
C PHE A 118 -10.87 19.21 -4.02
N ASN A 119 -11.69 19.62 -4.99
CA ASN A 119 -11.38 20.66 -6.00
C ASN A 119 -10.07 20.39 -6.76
N LEU A 120 -9.77 19.12 -7.03
CA LEU A 120 -8.60 18.74 -7.80
C LEU A 120 -8.76 19.15 -9.26
N SER A 121 -7.70 19.70 -9.85
CA SER A 121 -7.61 19.93 -11.28
C SER A 121 -7.52 18.59 -12.05
N ASP A 122 -7.82 18.64 -13.34
CA ASP A 122 -7.71 17.45 -14.21
C ASP A 122 -6.31 16.83 -14.17
N SER A 123 -5.25 17.65 -14.10
CA SER A 123 -3.87 17.16 -14.00
C SER A 123 -3.58 16.49 -12.66
N GLU A 124 -4.13 16.99 -11.57
CA GLU A 124 -3.99 16.36 -10.25
C GLU A 124 -4.75 15.03 -10.18
N ILE A 125 -5.92 14.96 -10.82
CA ILE A 125 -6.67 13.69 -10.94
C ILE A 125 -5.87 12.68 -11.78
N GLU A 126 -5.19 13.11 -12.84
CA GLU A 126 -4.30 12.23 -13.62
C GLU A 126 -3.09 11.76 -12.82
N ASP A 127 -2.51 12.63 -11.99
CA ASP A 127 -1.41 12.26 -11.09
C ASP A 127 -1.88 11.22 -10.05
N LEU A 128 -3.07 11.43 -9.46
CA LEU A 128 -3.67 10.48 -8.53
C LEU A 128 -3.98 9.14 -9.22
N ALA A 129 -4.49 9.18 -10.46
CA ALA A 129 -4.74 7.97 -11.25
C ALA A 129 -3.44 7.20 -11.52
N ALA A 130 -2.35 7.90 -11.87
CA ALA A 130 -1.04 7.29 -12.08
C ALA A 130 -0.49 6.62 -10.80
N PHE A 131 -0.72 7.22 -9.64
CA PHE A 131 -0.35 6.60 -8.35
C PHE A 131 -1.15 5.32 -8.09
N LEU A 132 -2.46 5.33 -8.29
CA LEU A 132 -3.31 4.16 -8.09
C LEU A 132 -3.06 3.06 -9.15
N GLU A 133 -2.73 3.43 -10.37
CA GLU A 133 -2.27 2.49 -11.39
C GLU A 133 -0.93 1.85 -11.00
N TRP A 134 0.03 2.65 -10.52
CA TRP A 134 1.32 2.15 -10.07
C TRP A 134 1.18 1.18 -8.89
N THR A 135 0.31 1.50 -7.92
CA THR A 135 0.03 0.64 -6.76
C THR A 135 -0.54 -0.71 -7.17
N SER A 136 -1.44 -0.75 -8.17
CA SER A 136 -2.07 -2.00 -8.63
C SER A 136 -1.09 -2.97 -9.28
N LYS A 137 0.10 -2.48 -9.66
CA LYS A 137 1.17 -3.28 -10.28
C LYS A 137 2.21 -3.79 -9.28
N ILE A 138 2.06 -3.46 -7.99
CA ILE A 138 2.86 -4.03 -6.91
C ILE A 138 2.39 -5.47 -6.68
N ASP A 139 3.33 -6.41 -6.57
CA ASP A 139 2.99 -7.78 -6.16
C ASP A 139 2.70 -7.83 -4.65
N ASP A 140 1.44 -7.62 -4.31
CA ASP A 140 0.90 -7.65 -2.95
C ASP A 140 0.41 -9.04 -2.52
N ASN A 141 0.80 -10.07 -3.26
CA ASN A 141 0.41 -11.46 -3.04
C ASN A 141 -1.11 -11.69 -3.15
N GLY A 142 -1.76 -10.98 -4.07
CA GLY A 142 -3.19 -11.12 -4.36
C GLY A 142 -4.11 -10.39 -3.39
N TRP A 143 -3.63 -9.31 -2.77
CA TRP A 143 -4.48 -8.42 -2.00
C TRP A 143 -5.20 -7.39 -2.90
N PRO A 144 -6.45 -7.03 -2.66
CA PRO A 144 -7.40 -7.63 -1.71
C PRO A 144 -7.88 -9.01 -2.18
N PRO A 145 -8.35 -9.88 -1.27
CA PRO A 145 -8.74 -11.25 -1.62
C PRO A 145 -10.02 -11.34 -2.48
N ASN A 146 -10.69 -10.21 -2.68
CA ASN A 146 -11.85 -10.11 -3.56
C ASN A 146 -11.72 -8.90 -4.48
N ILE A 147 -12.32 -8.98 -5.68
CA ILE A 147 -12.20 -7.93 -6.70
C ILE A 147 -12.92 -6.63 -6.32
N GLU A 148 -13.86 -6.67 -5.41
CA GLU A 148 -14.64 -5.49 -5.02
C GLU A 148 -13.88 -4.54 -4.07
N GLY A 149 -12.79 -5.03 -3.47
CA GLY A 149 -11.94 -4.25 -2.56
C GLY A 149 -12.39 -4.29 -1.12
#